data_b6071ca744dbed03dace170f5e7290d4
#
_entry.id   b6071ca744dbed03dace170f5e7290d4
#
_cell.length_a   1.000
_cell.length_b   1.000
_cell.length_c   1.000
_cell.angle_alpha   90.00
_cell.angle_beta   90.00
_cell.angle_gamma   90.00
#
_symmetry.space_group_name_H-M   'P 1'
#
loop_
_entity.id
_entity.type
_entity.pdbx_description
1 polymer ?
#
loop_
_entity_poly.entity_id
_entity_poly.type
_entity_poly.pdbx_seq_one_letter_code
_entity_poly.pdbx_strand_id
1 'polypeptide(L)'
;MARVARPQYVRAMDEYTEPGAVSVAADDTAVAALLDRGRAAPGHTAMAFRDGDRFVDVSTADVVARCRELAAGLVGLGIEPGDRVAVFMKTRIEFTYLDYAIWMAGATTVTIYETSSADQVEWIVGDSGSVALVCGNAELRRRFDEIAERTPDCRHVFVADDGGLDEIASAGADVTGQQVDDRIAAIAHDDPATLVYTSGTTGRPKGCVITHGNLIWEVRQVVTKTQDLFTPDNATLMFLPLAHILARVVQVGCVSRGVTIGYSTGIAQLVPELGIFQPTWVFAVPRVFEKVYNTAQGKAGEGLQRTIFDRAADLAAQYSRESAAGKVRWTTKIQHRIYDRLVYAKLRAALGGNVRFAISGGAPLGERLGHFFNGAGVLVLEGYGLTETTAAATVNTPDDFRIGTVGKPIPGASVKIADDGEILLKGGMIFEGYWQNEEATAETLVGDGWL
;
A
#
# COMPACT_ATOMS: atom_id res chain seq x y z
N MET A 1 24.16 -30.41 0.17
CA MET A 1 23.91 -28.98 0.23
C MET A 1 25.25 -28.25 0.15
N ALA A 2 25.55 -27.61 -0.96
CA ALA A 2 26.82 -26.93 -1.18
C ALA A 2 26.77 -25.55 -0.47
N ARG A 3 27.68 -25.32 0.46
CA ARG A 3 27.91 -23.98 1.06
C ARG A 3 28.37 -23.05 -0.07
N VAL A 4 27.55 -22.05 -0.39
CA VAL A 4 27.96 -20.94 -1.26
C VAL A 4 29.00 -20.12 -0.48
N ALA A 5 30.23 -20.08 -1.00
CA ALA A 5 31.33 -19.32 -0.41
C ALA A 5 30.99 -17.83 -0.45
N ARG A 6 30.99 -17.17 0.71
CA ARG A 6 30.81 -15.70 0.82
C ARG A 6 31.97 -14.99 0.11
N PRO A 7 31.72 -13.91 -0.67
CA PRO A 7 32.79 -13.10 -1.24
C PRO A 7 33.59 -12.43 -0.12
N GLN A 8 34.92 -12.47 -0.17
CA GLN A 8 35.88 -12.03 0.87
C GLN A 8 35.94 -10.51 1.15
N TYR A 9 34.97 -9.68 0.72
CA TYR A 9 35.12 -8.22 0.73
C TYR A 9 34.04 -7.42 1.43
N VAL A 10 33.25 -8.01 2.30
CA VAL A 10 32.40 -7.23 3.22
C VAL A 10 32.58 -7.81 4.61
N ARG A 11 33.13 -7.02 5.53
CA ARG A 11 32.90 -7.26 6.95
C ARG A 11 31.38 -7.20 7.10
N ALA A 12 30.74 -8.34 7.26
CA ALA A 12 29.31 -8.38 7.45
C ALA A 12 28.99 -7.52 8.67
N MET A 13 28.21 -6.47 8.49
CA MET A 13 27.55 -5.79 9.57
C MET A 13 26.43 -6.75 9.98
N ASP A 14 26.57 -7.42 11.10
CA ASP A 14 25.59 -8.42 11.55
C ASP A 14 24.31 -7.72 12.02
N GLU A 15 24.40 -6.45 12.42
CA GLU A 15 23.28 -5.62 12.87
C GLU A 15 23.48 -4.16 12.44
N TYR A 16 22.40 -3.51 11.99
CA TYR A 16 22.36 -2.08 11.67
C TYR A 16 21.06 -1.46 12.11
N THR A 17 21.12 -0.33 12.79
CA THR A 17 19.99 0.50 13.19
C THR A 17 20.07 1.85 12.52
N GLU A 18 19.03 2.23 11.77
CA GLU A 18 18.90 3.60 11.28
C GLU A 18 18.30 4.46 12.39
N PRO A 19 18.92 5.61 12.75
CA PRO A 19 18.36 6.48 13.78
C PRO A 19 16.95 6.95 13.46
N GLY A 20 16.04 6.98 14.45
CA GLY A 20 14.70 7.50 14.29
C GLY A 20 14.70 8.97 13.86
N ALA A 21 13.87 9.33 12.89
CA ALA A 21 13.82 10.69 12.34
C ALA A 21 12.79 11.56 13.04
N VAL A 22 11.66 10.96 13.47
CA VAL A 22 10.55 11.66 14.14
C VAL A 22 9.99 10.82 15.28
N SER A 23 9.50 11.49 16.31
CA SER A 23 8.71 10.85 17.37
C SER A 23 7.26 10.72 16.92
N VAL A 24 6.59 9.68 17.41
CA VAL A 24 5.15 9.46 17.25
C VAL A 24 4.52 9.60 18.63
N ALA A 25 3.55 10.50 18.76
CA ALA A 25 2.84 10.74 20.02
C ALA A 25 1.70 9.73 20.20
N ALA A 26 1.25 9.55 21.44
CA ALA A 26 0.19 8.58 21.77
C ALA A 26 -1.17 8.92 21.14
N ASP A 27 -1.41 10.18 20.78
CA ASP A 27 -2.60 10.68 20.10
C ASP A 27 -2.47 10.77 18.57
N ASP A 28 -1.31 10.37 18.04
CA ASP A 28 -1.09 10.28 16.60
C ASP A 28 -1.80 9.06 16.02
N THR A 29 -2.85 9.27 15.26
CA THR A 29 -3.62 8.22 14.57
C THR A 29 -3.82 8.55 13.09
N ALA A 30 -4.17 7.56 12.28
CA ALA A 30 -4.55 7.79 10.88
C ALA A 30 -5.78 8.72 10.78
N VAL A 31 -6.73 8.60 11.71
CA VAL A 31 -7.91 9.46 11.80
C VAL A 31 -7.52 10.91 12.10
N ALA A 32 -6.65 11.14 13.08
CA ALA A 32 -6.16 12.47 13.41
C ALA A 32 -5.50 13.12 12.19
N ALA A 33 -4.69 12.38 11.43
CA ALA A 33 -4.03 12.88 10.23
C ALA A 33 -5.04 13.33 9.14
N LEU A 34 -6.13 12.57 8.91
CA LEU A 34 -7.19 12.97 7.97
C LEU A 34 -7.91 14.24 8.45
N LEU A 35 -8.28 14.32 9.73
CA LEU A 35 -8.99 15.48 10.30
C LEU A 35 -8.11 16.74 10.26
N ASP A 36 -6.81 16.62 10.52
CA ASP A 36 -5.86 17.72 10.38
C ASP A 36 -5.79 18.24 8.94
N ARG A 37 -5.75 17.33 7.96
CA ARG A 37 -5.82 17.72 6.54
C ARG A 37 -7.14 18.39 6.21
N GLY A 38 -8.27 17.90 6.72
CA GLY A 38 -9.59 18.51 6.55
C GLY A 38 -9.66 19.94 7.08
N ARG A 39 -8.98 20.22 8.20
CA ARG A 39 -8.87 21.57 8.77
C ARG A 39 -7.91 22.45 7.98
N ALA A 40 -6.75 21.93 7.60
CA ALA A 40 -5.69 22.71 6.97
C ALA A 40 -5.95 23.03 5.49
N ALA A 41 -6.58 22.11 4.75
CA ALA A 41 -6.79 22.24 3.31
C ALA A 41 -8.10 21.57 2.86
N PRO A 42 -9.28 22.08 3.30
CA PRO A 42 -10.58 21.46 3.03
C PRO A 42 -10.90 21.32 1.54
N GLY A 43 -10.51 22.30 0.72
CA GLY A 43 -10.78 22.32 -0.72
C GLY A 43 -9.73 21.57 -1.57
N HIS A 44 -8.69 20.99 -0.96
CA HIS A 44 -7.69 20.22 -1.71
C HIS A 44 -8.29 18.91 -2.24
N THR A 45 -7.97 18.52 -3.48
CA THR A 45 -8.36 17.23 -4.05
C THR A 45 -7.61 16.10 -3.32
N ALA A 46 -8.30 15.40 -2.42
CA ALA A 46 -7.71 14.29 -1.68
C ALA A 46 -7.76 12.98 -2.48
N MET A 47 -8.87 12.77 -3.18
CA MET A 47 -9.16 11.53 -3.90
C MET A 47 -9.79 11.83 -5.25
N ALA A 48 -9.69 10.86 -6.18
CA ALA A 48 -10.40 10.89 -7.45
C ALA A 48 -10.81 9.48 -7.86
N PHE A 49 -11.99 9.34 -8.42
CA PHE A 49 -12.52 8.06 -8.91
C PHE A 49 -12.96 8.15 -10.36
N ARG A 50 -13.02 7.02 -11.04
CA ARG A 50 -13.37 6.93 -12.45
C ARG A 50 -14.89 7.04 -12.63
N ASP A 51 -15.33 8.00 -13.44
CA ASP A 51 -16.70 8.14 -13.91
C ASP A 51 -16.71 8.33 -15.43
N GLY A 52 -17.18 7.33 -16.14
CA GLY A 52 -17.14 7.31 -17.60
C GLY A 52 -15.71 7.49 -18.14
N ASP A 53 -15.44 8.58 -18.86
CA ASP A 53 -14.14 8.85 -19.51
C ASP A 53 -13.21 9.79 -18.73
N ARG A 54 -13.58 10.18 -17.50
CA ARG A 54 -12.82 11.11 -16.67
C ARG A 54 -12.64 10.61 -15.25
N PHE A 55 -11.72 11.23 -14.54
CA PHE A 55 -11.66 11.17 -13.08
C PHE A 55 -12.48 12.34 -12.50
N VAL A 56 -13.23 12.04 -11.45
CA VAL A 56 -13.99 13.02 -10.66
C VAL A 56 -13.26 13.22 -9.36
N ASP A 57 -12.93 14.48 -9.09
CA ASP A 57 -12.20 14.89 -7.89
C ASP A 57 -13.13 14.92 -6.67
N VAL A 58 -12.59 14.51 -5.52
CA VAL A 58 -13.25 14.58 -4.21
C VAL A 58 -12.38 15.39 -3.28
N SER A 59 -12.93 16.45 -2.70
CA SER A 59 -12.21 17.31 -1.79
C SER A 59 -11.93 16.64 -0.45
N THR A 60 -10.91 17.12 0.27
CA THR A 60 -10.61 16.65 1.63
C THR A 60 -11.82 16.83 2.56
N ALA A 61 -12.56 17.93 2.41
CA ALA A 61 -13.76 18.18 3.21
C ALA A 61 -14.85 17.13 2.94
N ASP A 62 -15.08 16.78 1.66
CA ASP A 62 -16.07 15.75 1.29
C ASP A 62 -15.67 14.36 1.79
N VAL A 63 -14.37 14.03 1.72
CA VAL A 63 -13.84 12.78 2.30
C VAL A 63 -14.12 12.73 3.81
N VAL A 64 -13.77 13.78 4.55
CA VAL A 64 -14.02 13.85 5.99
C VAL A 64 -15.51 13.74 6.30
N ALA A 65 -16.36 14.49 5.57
CA ALA A 65 -17.80 14.46 5.76
C ALA A 65 -18.38 13.06 5.53
N ARG A 66 -17.99 12.39 4.44
CA ARG A 66 -18.47 11.03 4.13
C ARG A 66 -17.99 10.00 5.15
N CYS A 67 -16.73 10.08 5.59
CA CYS A 67 -16.22 9.18 6.63
C CYS A 67 -16.96 9.34 7.96
N ARG A 68 -17.26 10.59 8.36
CA ARG A 68 -18.02 10.87 9.58
C ARG A 68 -19.47 10.42 9.51
N GLU A 69 -20.11 10.60 8.36
CA GLU A 69 -21.46 10.11 8.10
C GLU A 69 -21.55 8.59 8.23
N LEU A 70 -20.62 7.87 7.60
CA LEU A 70 -20.54 6.43 7.71
C LEU A 70 -20.20 5.95 9.13
N ALA A 71 -19.32 6.69 9.84
CA ALA A 71 -19.00 6.39 11.24
C ALA A 71 -20.23 6.53 12.13
N ALA A 72 -21.02 7.61 11.97
CA ALA A 72 -22.28 7.77 12.67
C ALA A 72 -23.23 6.59 12.37
N GLY A 73 -23.27 6.16 11.09
CA GLY A 73 -24.05 4.99 10.68
C GLY A 73 -23.64 3.71 11.39
N LEU A 74 -22.32 3.45 11.46
CA LEU A 74 -21.79 2.27 12.17
C LEU A 74 -22.14 2.32 13.66
N VAL A 75 -22.02 3.48 14.32
CA VAL A 75 -22.45 3.68 15.72
C VAL A 75 -23.95 3.43 15.87
N GLY A 76 -24.79 3.93 14.94
CA GLY A 76 -26.24 3.72 14.92
C GLY A 76 -26.65 2.27 14.73
N LEU A 77 -25.84 1.47 14.03
CA LEU A 77 -25.98 0.01 13.91
C LEU A 77 -25.57 -0.75 15.17
N GLY A 78 -25.06 -0.07 16.20
CA GLY A 78 -24.59 -0.68 17.44
C GLY A 78 -23.18 -1.27 17.33
N ILE A 79 -22.35 -0.79 16.41
CA ILE A 79 -20.92 -1.15 16.39
C ILE A 79 -20.22 -0.44 17.55
N GLU A 80 -19.58 -1.22 18.39
CA GLU A 80 -18.88 -0.75 19.60
C GLU A 80 -17.36 -0.65 19.38
N PRO A 81 -16.66 0.16 20.21
CA PRO A 81 -15.19 0.18 20.18
C PRO A 81 -14.60 -1.21 20.36
N GLY A 82 -13.61 -1.54 19.52
CA GLY A 82 -13.00 -2.86 19.52
C GLY A 82 -13.76 -3.92 18.71
N ASP A 83 -14.94 -3.61 18.15
CA ASP A 83 -15.61 -4.50 17.20
C ASP A 83 -14.83 -4.59 15.89
N ARG A 84 -15.02 -5.66 15.13
CA ARG A 84 -14.37 -5.88 13.83
C ARG A 84 -15.42 -5.76 12.74
N VAL A 85 -15.08 -4.96 11.71
CA VAL A 85 -15.91 -4.78 10.52
C VAL A 85 -15.11 -5.27 9.31
N ALA A 86 -15.62 -6.30 8.65
CA ALA A 86 -14.97 -6.88 7.48
C ALA A 86 -15.29 -6.09 6.21
N VAL A 87 -14.27 -5.86 5.37
CA VAL A 87 -14.38 -5.20 4.07
C VAL A 87 -13.93 -6.17 3.00
N PHE A 88 -14.89 -6.66 2.21
CA PHE A 88 -14.72 -7.64 1.15
C PHE A 88 -14.97 -7.02 -0.21
N MET A 89 -13.99 -6.28 -0.73
CA MET A 89 -14.11 -5.60 -2.00
C MET A 89 -12.76 -5.36 -2.66
N LYS A 90 -12.80 -5.07 -3.98
CA LYS A 90 -11.63 -4.58 -4.71
C LYS A 90 -11.24 -3.19 -4.23
N THR A 91 -10.03 -2.77 -4.62
CA THR A 91 -9.55 -1.40 -4.40
C THR A 91 -10.44 -0.39 -5.10
N ARG A 92 -11.05 0.51 -4.32
CA ARG A 92 -11.94 1.58 -4.77
C ARG A 92 -12.07 2.64 -3.66
N ILE A 93 -12.60 3.80 -4.00
CA ILE A 93 -12.69 4.93 -3.05
C ILE A 93 -13.50 4.57 -1.79
N GLU A 94 -14.54 3.78 -1.92
CA GLU A 94 -15.41 3.35 -0.82
C GLU A 94 -14.65 2.48 0.20
N PHE A 95 -13.63 1.75 -0.23
CA PHE A 95 -12.76 1.03 0.71
C PHE A 95 -12.08 2.01 1.68
N THR A 96 -11.57 3.13 1.15
CA THR A 96 -10.93 4.17 1.97
C THR A 96 -11.94 4.86 2.88
N TYR A 97 -13.14 5.16 2.40
CA TYR A 97 -14.20 5.72 3.25
C TYR A 97 -14.53 4.79 4.41
N LEU A 98 -14.65 3.49 4.14
CA LEU A 98 -14.94 2.48 5.17
C LEU A 98 -13.82 2.35 6.17
N ASP A 99 -12.55 2.32 5.75
CA ASP A 99 -11.40 2.27 6.66
C ASP A 99 -11.49 3.40 7.69
N TYR A 100 -11.60 4.62 7.22
CA TYR A 100 -11.64 5.78 8.11
C TYR A 100 -12.92 5.84 8.94
N ALA A 101 -14.07 5.44 8.38
CA ALA A 101 -15.33 5.39 9.12
C ALA A 101 -15.31 4.34 10.24
N ILE A 102 -14.77 3.16 9.96
CA ILE A 102 -14.61 2.07 10.94
C ILE A 102 -13.69 2.54 12.08
N TRP A 103 -12.57 3.17 11.75
CA TRP A 103 -11.65 3.73 12.75
C TRP A 103 -12.32 4.87 13.57
N MET A 104 -13.05 5.77 12.92
CA MET A 104 -13.80 6.84 13.62
C MET A 104 -14.89 6.31 14.53
N ALA A 105 -15.44 5.13 14.25
CA ALA A 105 -16.37 4.43 15.15
C ALA A 105 -15.66 3.72 16.32
N GLY A 106 -14.32 3.68 16.34
CA GLY A 106 -13.51 2.97 17.33
C GLY A 106 -13.36 1.47 17.03
N ALA A 107 -13.72 1.03 15.82
CA ALA A 107 -13.71 -0.36 15.42
C ALA A 107 -12.47 -0.70 14.56
N THR A 108 -12.22 -1.99 14.37
CA THR A 108 -11.08 -2.54 13.63
C THR A 108 -11.51 -3.00 12.24
N THR A 109 -10.82 -2.56 11.18
CA THR A 109 -11.05 -3.05 9.82
C THR A 109 -10.45 -4.44 9.63
N VAL A 110 -11.25 -5.41 9.18
CA VAL A 110 -10.78 -6.72 8.72
C VAL A 110 -10.81 -6.77 7.21
N THR A 111 -9.64 -6.98 6.58
CA THR A 111 -9.57 -6.92 5.13
C THR A 111 -9.66 -8.30 4.48
N ILE A 112 -10.51 -8.41 3.46
CA ILE A 112 -10.70 -9.64 2.70
C ILE A 112 -10.43 -9.35 1.22
N TYR A 113 -9.55 -10.14 0.59
CA TYR A 113 -9.28 -10.02 -0.85
C TYR A 113 -10.51 -10.41 -1.66
N GLU A 114 -10.84 -9.62 -2.70
CA GLU A 114 -11.95 -9.92 -3.63
C GLU A 114 -11.87 -11.31 -4.28
N THR A 115 -10.66 -11.88 -4.33
CA THR A 115 -10.40 -13.21 -4.90
C THR A 115 -10.53 -14.35 -3.89
N SER A 116 -10.79 -14.05 -2.61
CA SER A 116 -10.94 -15.06 -1.57
C SER A 116 -12.11 -16.01 -1.86
N SER A 117 -11.89 -17.29 -1.65
CA SER A 117 -12.96 -18.31 -1.74
C SER A 117 -13.96 -18.18 -0.57
N ALA A 118 -15.13 -18.81 -0.70
CA ALA A 118 -16.12 -18.84 0.39
C ALA A 118 -15.52 -19.39 1.69
N ASP A 119 -14.73 -20.47 1.65
CA ASP A 119 -14.06 -21.04 2.83
C ASP A 119 -13.05 -20.07 3.47
N GLN A 120 -12.35 -19.28 2.64
CA GLN A 120 -11.44 -18.25 3.17
C GLN A 120 -12.22 -17.10 3.82
N VAL A 121 -13.33 -16.70 3.22
CA VAL A 121 -14.22 -15.65 3.79
C VAL A 121 -14.82 -16.14 5.10
N GLU A 122 -15.32 -17.39 5.15
CA GLU A 122 -15.81 -18.01 6.38
C GLU A 122 -14.76 -17.98 7.49
N TRP A 123 -13.54 -18.44 7.16
CA TRP A 123 -12.44 -18.45 8.11
C TRP A 123 -12.13 -17.05 8.65
N ILE A 124 -11.96 -16.07 7.76
CA ILE A 124 -11.56 -14.71 8.14
C ILE A 124 -12.67 -14.04 8.98
N VAL A 125 -13.93 -14.13 8.56
CA VAL A 125 -15.08 -13.54 9.28
C VAL A 125 -15.27 -14.20 10.63
N GLY A 126 -15.19 -15.53 10.71
CA GLY A 126 -15.37 -16.30 11.93
C GLY A 126 -14.22 -16.11 12.92
N ASP A 127 -12.97 -16.25 12.46
CA ASP A 127 -11.77 -16.10 13.29
C ASP A 127 -11.61 -14.67 13.84
N SER A 128 -11.87 -13.66 13.03
CA SER A 128 -11.84 -12.27 13.48
C SER A 128 -13.04 -11.92 14.40
N GLY A 129 -14.10 -12.71 14.38
CA GLY A 129 -15.36 -12.37 15.04
C GLY A 129 -15.96 -11.08 14.48
N SER A 130 -15.92 -10.88 13.16
CA SER A 130 -16.48 -9.69 12.53
C SER A 130 -17.98 -9.60 12.72
N VAL A 131 -18.46 -8.48 13.25
CA VAL A 131 -19.90 -8.25 13.53
C VAL A 131 -20.64 -7.64 12.34
N ALA A 132 -19.91 -7.09 11.39
CA ALA A 132 -20.42 -6.54 10.14
C ALA A 132 -19.50 -6.88 8.96
N LEU A 133 -20.08 -6.93 7.76
CA LEU A 133 -19.38 -7.17 6.49
C LEU A 133 -19.90 -6.21 5.42
N VAL A 134 -18.99 -5.55 4.70
CA VAL A 134 -19.33 -4.77 3.51
C VAL A 134 -18.74 -5.44 2.28
N CYS A 135 -19.60 -6.01 1.45
CA CYS A 135 -19.24 -6.58 0.15
C CYS A 135 -19.19 -5.48 -0.91
N GLY A 136 -18.24 -5.55 -1.84
CA GLY A 136 -18.12 -4.59 -2.93
C GLY A 136 -19.29 -4.66 -3.94
N ASN A 137 -19.77 -5.87 -4.22
CA ASN A 137 -20.82 -6.12 -5.21
C ASN A 137 -21.65 -7.38 -4.87
N ALA A 138 -22.70 -7.62 -5.65
CA ALA A 138 -23.61 -8.75 -5.46
C ALA A 138 -22.94 -10.13 -5.67
N GLU A 139 -21.86 -10.24 -6.44
CA GLU A 139 -21.11 -11.49 -6.59
C GLU A 139 -20.41 -11.87 -5.29
N LEU A 140 -19.72 -10.92 -4.66
CA LEU A 140 -19.04 -11.12 -3.38
C LEU A 140 -20.06 -11.38 -2.26
N ARG A 141 -21.23 -10.72 -2.30
CA ARG A 141 -22.32 -10.98 -1.38
C ARG A 141 -22.82 -12.43 -1.50
N ARG A 142 -23.07 -12.94 -2.71
CA ARG A 142 -23.48 -14.34 -2.91
C ARG A 142 -22.45 -15.32 -2.37
N ARG A 143 -21.16 -15.02 -2.53
CA ARG A 143 -20.08 -15.85 -1.97
C ARG A 143 -20.10 -15.89 -0.44
N PHE A 144 -20.46 -14.79 0.21
CA PHE A 144 -20.69 -14.77 1.65
C PHE A 144 -21.98 -15.51 2.02
N ASP A 145 -23.05 -15.40 1.25
CA ASP A 145 -24.34 -16.08 1.53
C ASP A 145 -24.19 -17.62 1.60
N GLU A 146 -23.20 -18.21 0.90
CA GLU A 146 -22.89 -19.63 0.97
C GLU A 146 -22.40 -20.07 2.38
N ILE A 147 -21.91 -19.12 3.20
CA ILE A 147 -21.30 -19.38 4.50
C ILE A 147 -21.97 -18.63 5.65
N ALA A 148 -22.97 -17.81 5.40
CA ALA A 148 -23.56 -16.90 6.37
C ALA A 148 -24.09 -17.61 7.64
N GLU A 149 -24.66 -18.80 7.48
CA GLU A 149 -25.16 -19.60 8.62
C GLU A 149 -24.02 -20.09 9.54
N ARG A 150 -22.78 -20.13 9.04
CA ARG A 150 -21.58 -20.55 9.80
C ARG A 150 -20.83 -19.38 10.45
N THR A 151 -21.29 -18.15 10.17
CA THR A 151 -20.74 -16.92 10.74
C THR A 151 -21.84 -16.08 11.40
N PRO A 152 -22.55 -16.61 12.44
CA PRO A 152 -23.74 -15.99 13.02
C PRO A 152 -23.47 -14.65 13.72
N ASP A 153 -22.23 -14.39 14.12
CA ASP A 153 -21.84 -13.13 14.76
C ASP A 153 -21.82 -11.96 13.78
N CYS A 154 -21.69 -12.22 12.45
CA CYS A 154 -21.75 -11.22 11.40
C CYS A 154 -23.22 -10.83 11.11
N ARG A 155 -23.75 -9.91 11.93
CA ARG A 155 -25.17 -9.54 11.95
C ARG A 155 -25.57 -8.55 10.87
N HIS A 156 -24.63 -7.73 10.38
CA HIS A 156 -24.88 -6.67 9.41
C HIS A 156 -24.09 -6.95 8.13
N VAL A 157 -24.79 -7.04 6.99
CA VAL A 157 -24.14 -7.33 5.70
C VAL A 157 -24.67 -6.38 4.63
N PHE A 158 -23.77 -5.57 4.09
CA PHE A 158 -24.09 -4.54 3.11
C PHE A 158 -23.41 -4.82 1.76
N VAL A 159 -23.96 -4.25 0.69
CA VAL A 159 -23.40 -4.31 -0.68
C VAL A 159 -23.17 -2.90 -1.20
N ALA A 160 -21.91 -2.53 -1.42
CA ALA A 160 -21.53 -1.17 -1.79
C ALA A 160 -22.20 -0.74 -3.13
N ASP A 161 -22.23 -1.63 -4.15
CA ASP A 161 -22.83 -1.33 -5.45
C ASP A 161 -24.36 -1.20 -5.40
N ASP A 162 -25.01 -1.70 -4.35
CA ASP A 162 -26.48 -1.69 -4.19
C ASP A 162 -26.92 -0.65 -3.12
N GLY A 163 -26.12 0.41 -2.91
CA GLY A 163 -26.44 1.48 -1.97
C GLY A 163 -26.12 1.17 -0.50
N GLY A 164 -25.38 0.10 -0.22
CA GLY A 164 -25.07 -0.32 1.16
C GLY A 164 -24.36 0.73 2.01
N LEU A 165 -23.56 1.63 1.40
CA LEU A 165 -22.95 2.73 2.15
C LEU A 165 -23.99 3.80 2.56
N ASP A 166 -25.00 4.04 1.74
CA ASP A 166 -26.08 4.98 2.09
C ASP A 166 -27.04 4.36 3.12
N GLU A 167 -27.22 3.03 3.09
CA GLU A 167 -27.94 2.29 4.13
C GLU A 167 -27.19 2.41 5.48
N ILE A 168 -25.86 2.21 5.50
CA ILE A 168 -25.05 2.43 6.70
C ILE A 168 -25.22 3.87 7.18
N ALA A 169 -25.03 4.86 6.31
CA ALA A 169 -25.14 6.28 6.67
C ALA A 169 -26.52 6.61 7.28
N SER A 170 -27.59 6.07 6.70
CA SER A 170 -28.97 6.29 7.15
C SER A 170 -29.22 5.76 8.57
N ALA A 171 -28.54 4.71 8.99
CA ALA A 171 -28.64 4.17 10.35
C ALA A 171 -28.10 5.14 11.42
N GLY A 172 -27.31 6.13 11.01
CA GLY A 172 -26.73 7.15 11.89
C GLY A 172 -27.61 8.39 12.13
N ALA A 173 -28.87 8.40 11.65
CA ALA A 173 -29.75 9.58 11.72
C ALA A 173 -29.95 10.14 13.13
N ASP A 174 -29.96 9.30 14.14
CA ASP A 174 -30.10 9.68 15.55
C ASP A 174 -28.77 9.86 16.31
N VAL A 175 -27.62 9.60 15.61
CA VAL A 175 -26.28 9.73 16.19
C VAL A 175 -25.79 11.17 16.05
N THR A 176 -25.47 11.79 17.18
CA THR A 176 -24.96 13.16 17.17
C THR A 176 -23.49 13.22 16.76
N GLY A 177 -23.07 14.37 16.17
CA GLY A 177 -21.66 14.59 15.86
C GLY A 177 -20.74 14.46 17.08
N GLN A 178 -21.21 14.82 18.28
CA GLN A 178 -20.47 14.67 19.54
C GLN A 178 -20.17 13.20 19.87
N GLN A 179 -21.14 12.30 19.65
CA GLN A 179 -20.91 10.86 19.89
C GLN A 179 -19.80 10.31 18.97
N VAL A 180 -19.73 10.77 17.72
CA VAL A 180 -18.64 10.41 16.82
C VAL A 180 -17.31 11.03 17.30
N ASP A 181 -17.33 12.30 17.74
CA ASP A 181 -16.14 12.95 18.27
C ASP A 181 -15.61 12.26 19.54
N ASP A 182 -16.50 11.82 20.43
CA ASP A 182 -16.13 11.07 21.63
C ASP A 182 -15.47 9.73 21.30
N ARG A 183 -15.98 9.02 20.26
CA ARG A 183 -15.36 7.78 19.75
C ARG A 183 -13.97 8.05 19.17
N ILE A 184 -13.83 9.10 18.35
CA ILE A 184 -12.54 9.50 17.75
C ILE A 184 -11.52 9.87 18.84
N ALA A 185 -11.96 10.62 19.86
CA ALA A 185 -11.09 11.03 20.97
C ALA A 185 -10.65 9.86 21.87
N ALA A 186 -11.39 8.76 21.86
CA ALA A 186 -11.08 7.57 22.63
C ALA A 186 -10.10 6.60 21.92
N ILE A 187 -9.79 6.82 20.63
CA ILE A 187 -8.87 5.94 19.90
C ILE A 187 -7.47 6.05 20.49
N ALA A 188 -6.96 4.92 20.98
CA ALA A 188 -5.59 4.83 21.47
C ALA A 188 -4.60 4.40 20.39
N HIS A 189 -3.35 4.77 20.58
CA HIS A 189 -2.23 4.37 19.71
C HIS A 189 -2.11 2.85 19.56
N ASP A 190 -2.35 2.12 20.66
CA ASP A 190 -2.23 0.66 20.73
C ASP A 190 -3.50 -0.07 20.31
N ASP A 191 -4.59 0.67 20.00
CA ASP A 191 -5.81 0.03 19.49
C ASP A 191 -5.56 -0.61 18.12
N PRO A 192 -6.09 -1.81 17.85
CA PRO A 192 -6.02 -2.44 16.54
C PRO A 192 -6.75 -1.62 15.48
N ALA A 193 -6.00 -1.09 14.52
CA ALA A 193 -6.57 -0.41 13.36
C ALA A 193 -7.05 -1.41 12.31
N THR A 194 -6.31 -2.49 12.12
CA THR A 194 -6.66 -3.49 11.11
C THR A 194 -6.14 -4.88 11.42
N LEU A 195 -6.93 -5.89 11.02
CA LEU A 195 -6.49 -7.27 10.88
C LEU A 195 -6.25 -7.58 9.40
N VAL A 196 -5.02 -7.96 9.08
CA VAL A 196 -4.64 -8.37 7.72
C VAL A 196 -4.28 -9.85 7.72
N TYR A 197 -5.08 -10.65 7.04
CA TYR A 197 -4.87 -12.10 7.00
C TYR A 197 -3.82 -12.48 5.97
N THR A 198 -2.77 -13.17 6.42
CA THR A 198 -1.68 -13.67 5.58
C THR A 198 -1.77 -15.19 5.44
N SER A 199 -1.56 -15.69 4.22
CA SER A 199 -1.38 -17.13 4.00
C SER A 199 0.01 -17.51 4.50
N GLY A 200 0.10 -18.06 5.72
CA GLY A 200 1.33 -18.68 6.20
C GLY A 200 1.77 -19.85 5.28
N THR A 201 3.03 -20.24 5.37
CA THR A 201 3.60 -21.36 4.58
C THR A 201 2.95 -22.70 4.92
N THR A 202 2.26 -22.82 6.05
CA THR A 202 1.64 -24.05 6.53
C THR A 202 0.35 -23.74 7.29
N GLY A 203 -0.83 -23.90 6.67
CA GLY A 203 -2.10 -23.88 7.37
C GLY A 203 -3.08 -22.79 6.94
N ARG A 204 -4.04 -22.49 7.82
CA ARG A 204 -5.03 -21.43 7.62
C ARG A 204 -4.39 -20.04 7.74
N PRO A 205 -4.90 -19.01 7.02
CA PRO A 205 -4.42 -17.64 7.15
C PRO A 205 -4.46 -17.15 8.60
N LYS A 206 -3.42 -16.45 9.04
CA LYS A 206 -3.32 -15.81 10.36
C LYS A 206 -3.61 -14.33 10.24
N GLY A 207 -4.39 -13.76 11.15
CA GLY A 207 -4.69 -12.33 11.21
C GLY A 207 -3.56 -11.55 11.90
N CYS A 208 -2.78 -10.77 11.15
CA CYS A 208 -1.79 -9.85 11.72
C CYS A 208 -2.50 -8.65 12.35
N VAL A 209 -2.26 -8.39 13.62
CA VAL A 209 -2.79 -7.23 14.35
C VAL A 209 -1.89 -6.04 14.11
N ILE A 210 -2.40 -5.06 13.37
CA ILE A 210 -1.70 -3.80 13.10
C ILE A 210 -2.43 -2.68 13.85
N THR A 211 -1.74 -1.98 14.74
CA THR A 211 -2.30 -0.88 15.53
C THR A 211 -2.31 0.44 14.77
N HIS A 212 -3.05 1.43 15.28
CA HIS A 212 -2.96 2.81 14.80
C HIS A 212 -1.53 3.33 14.91
N GLY A 213 -0.84 2.98 15.98
CA GLY A 213 0.54 3.32 16.21
C GLY A 213 1.50 2.76 15.18
N ASN A 214 1.38 1.48 14.85
CA ASN A 214 2.20 0.86 13.80
C ASN A 214 2.04 1.59 12.46
N LEU A 215 0.78 1.86 12.04
CA LEU A 215 0.49 2.55 10.78
C LEU A 215 1.10 3.96 10.73
N ILE A 216 0.89 4.75 11.78
CA ILE A 216 1.38 6.15 11.81
C ILE A 216 2.90 6.19 11.97
N TRP A 217 3.48 5.30 12.77
CA TRP A 217 4.91 5.21 12.91
C TRP A 217 5.58 4.92 11.55
N GLU A 218 5.10 3.90 10.85
CA GLU A 218 5.59 3.51 9.52
C GLU A 218 5.50 4.71 8.54
N VAL A 219 4.32 5.31 8.42
CA VAL A 219 4.09 6.45 7.52
C VAL A 219 5.02 7.62 7.84
N ARG A 220 5.14 8.01 9.11
CA ARG A 220 5.99 9.15 9.51
C ARG A 220 7.45 8.90 9.22
N GLN A 221 7.97 7.69 9.52
CA GLN A 221 9.36 7.37 9.27
C GLN A 221 9.67 7.29 7.78
N VAL A 222 8.84 6.60 6.99
CA VAL A 222 9.04 6.46 5.53
C VAL A 222 8.97 7.82 4.84
N VAL A 223 7.99 8.66 5.19
CA VAL A 223 7.81 9.99 4.56
C VAL A 223 9.03 10.88 4.79
N THR A 224 9.74 10.78 5.91
CA THR A 224 10.95 11.62 6.13
C THR A 224 12.07 11.34 5.12
N LYS A 225 12.12 10.12 4.59
CA LYS A 225 13.12 9.70 3.59
C LYS A 225 12.61 9.83 2.15
N THR A 226 11.31 10.02 1.97
CA THR A 226 10.65 10.07 0.65
C THR A 226 9.81 11.34 0.49
N GLN A 227 10.26 12.45 1.08
CA GLN A 227 9.51 13.71 1.12
C GLN A 227 9.06 14.19 -0.26
N ASP A 228 9.88 13.99 -1.29
CA ASP A 228 9.57 14.40 -2.67
C ASP A 228 8.37 13.65 -3.28
N LEU A 229 8.01 12.49 -2.72
CA LEU A 229 6.86 11.70 -3.18
C LEU A 229 5.57 12.08 -2.44
N PHE A 230 5.69 12.53 -1.19
CA PHE A 230 4.56 12.80 -0.32
C PHE A 230 4.36 14.30 -0.09
N THR A 231 3.98 15.02 -1.16
CA THR A 231 3.60 16.43 -1.12
C THR A 231 2.22 16.65 -1.73
N PRO A 232 1.51 17.75 -1.40
CA PRO A 232 0.19 18.05 -1.96
C PRO A 232 0.15 18.24 -3.47
N ASP A 233 1.29 18.51 -4.10
CA ASP A 233 1.41 18.66 -5.57
C ASP A 233 1.54 17.30 -6.29
N ASN A 234 1.62 16.22 -5.54
CA ASN A 234 1.77 14.88 -6.08
C ASN A 234 0.43 14.14 -6.16
N ALA A 235 0.38 13.20 -7.09
CA ALA A 235 -0.75 12.30 -7.29
C ALA A 235 -0.26 10.89 -7.59
N THR A 236 -1.00 9.88 -7.12
CA THR A 236 -0.74 8.47 -7.43
C THR A 236 -2.03 7.76 -7.82
N LEU A 237 -1.93 6.75 -8.69
CA LEU A 237 -3.07 5.92 -9.08
C LEU A 237 -3.02 4.60 -8.29
N MET A 238 -4.00 4.39 -7.43
CA MET A 238 -4.14 3.21 -6.58
C MET A 238 -4.85 2.10 -7.36
N PHE A 239 -4.17 0.98 -7.53
CA PHE A 239 -4.69 -0.23 -8.20
C PHE A 239 -4.25 -1.52 -7.49
N LEU A 240 -3.34 -1.42 -6.53
CA LEU A 240 -2.97 -2.56 -5.69
C LEU A 240 -4.07 -2.82 -4.67
N PRO A 241 -4.26 -4.08 -4.26
CA PRO A 241 -5.31 -4.43 -3.30
C PRO A 241 -5.15 -3.69 -1.97
N LEU A 242 -6.15 -2.89 -1.58
CA LEU A 242 -6.22 -2.30 -0.24
C LEU A 242 -6.45 -3.34 0.86
N ALA A 243 -6.80 -4.56 0.51
CA ALA A 243 -6.78 -5.69 1.42
C ALA A 243 -5.35 -6.07 1.86
N HIS A 244 -4.30 -5.57 1.19
CA HIS A 244 -2.91 -5.80 1.54
C HIS A 244 -2.33 -4.60 2.28
N ILE A 245 -1.56 -4.83 3.35
CA ILE A 245 -1.02 -3.79 4.22
C ILE A 245 -0.20 -2.73 3.45
N LEU A 246 0.57 -3.14 2.46
CA LEU A 246 1.43 -2.25 1.70
C LEU A 246 0.65 -1.14 0.98
N ALA A 247 -0.50 -1.47 0.36
CA ALA A 247 -1.36 -0.46 -0.28
C ALA A 247 -2.02 0.47 0.75
N ARG A 248 -2.35 -0.05 1.94
CA ARG A 248 -2.95 0.72 3.04
C ARG A 248 -1.97 1.72 3.63
N VAL A 249 -0.72 1.34 3.87
CA VAL A 249 0.31 2.27 4.34
C VAL A 249 0.52 3.40 3.33
N VAL A 250 0.55 3.09 2.02
CA VAL A 250 0.59 4.12 0.98
C VAL A 250 -0.65 5.01 1.02
N GLN A 251 -1.86 4.44 1.19
CA GLN A 251 -3.11 5.18 1.35
C GLN A 251 -3.04 6.16 2.54
N VAL A 252 -2.66 5.67 3.73
CA VAL A 252 -2.56 6.51 4.93
C VAL A 252 -1.49 7.59 4.75
N GLY A 253 -0.35 7.25 4.14
CA GLY A 253 0.70 8.20 3.81
C GLY A 253 0.23 9.31 2.87
N CYS A 254 -0.49 8.96 1.81
CA CYS A 254 -1.07 9.92 0.87
C CYS A 254 -2.09 10.84 1.56
N VAL A 255 -3.04 10.26 2.31
CA VAL A 255 -4.05 11.04 3.05
C VAL A 255 -3.39 11.99 4.04
N SER A 256 -2.44 11.52 4.84
CA SER A 256 -1.77 12.33 5.86
C SER A 256 -0.97 13.50 5.28
N ARG A 257 -0.44 13.35 4.07
CA ARG A 257 0.43 14.35 3.42
C ARG A 257 -0.25 15.14 2.30
N GLY A 258 -1.51 14.81 1.98
CA GLY A 258 -2.30 15.48 0.96
C GLY A 258 -1.92 15.11 -0.47
N VAL A 259 -1.36 13.93 -0.70
CA VAL A 259 -1.18 13.39 -2.06
C VAL A 259 -2.54 12.98 -2.61
N THR A 260 -2.87 13.39 -3.83
CA THR A 260 -4.12 12.98 -4.47
C THR A 260 -4.08 11.49 -4.85
N ILE A 261 -5.07 10.72 -4.39
CA ILE A 261 -5.20 9.29 -4.72
C ILE A 261 -6.28 9.12 -5.79
N GLY A 262 -5.88 8.73 -7.02
CA GLY A 262 -6.82 8.22 -8.02
C GLY A 262 -7.08 6.73 -7.80
N TYR A 263 -8.32 6.27 -7.94
CA TYR A 263 -8.66 4.85 -7.84
C TYR A 263 -8.90 4.28 -9.22
N SER A 264 -8.10 3.26 -9.58
CA SER A 264 -8.21 2.55 -10.84
C SER A 264 -9.39 1.56 -10.79
N THR A 265 -10.07 1.38 -11.92
CA THR A 265 -11.15 0.39 -12.06
C THR A 265 -10.64 -1.05 -12.15
N GLY A 266 -9.32 -1.23 -12.34
CA GLY A 266 -8.65 -2.53 -12.32
C GLY A 266 -7.43 -2.62 -13.23
N ILE A 267 -6.64 -3.67 -13.05
CA ILE A 267 -5.35 -3.87 -13.76
C ILE A 267 -5.50 -3.92 -15.30
N ALA A 268 -6.68 -4.34 -15.81
CA ALA A 268 -6.94 -4.35 -17.25
C ALA A 268 -7.01 -2.93 -17.85
N GLN A 269 -7.50 -1.96 -17.08
CA GLN A 269 -7.67 -0.57 -17.47
C GLN A 269 -6.49 0.32 -17.02
N LEU A 270 -5.51 -0.23 -16.33
CA LEU A 270 -4.44 0.54 -15.70
C LEU A 270 -3.70 1.47 -16.69
N VAL A 271 -3.27 0.96 -17.84
CA VAL A 271 -2.49 1.76 -18.80
C VAL A 271 -3.32 2.91 -19.42
N PRO A 272 -4.57 2.69 -19.91
CA PRO A 272 -5.44 3.79 -20.27
C PRO A 272 -5.67 4.81 -19.16
N GLU A 273 -5.92 4.35 -17.94
CA GLU A 273 -6.20 5.22 -16.80
C GLU A 273 -4.98 6.02 -16.34
N LEU A 274 -3.76 5.44 -16.41
CA LEU A 274 -2.52 6.20 -16.19
C LEU A 274 -2.41 7.38 -17.17
N GLY A 275 -2.79 7.17 -18.44
CA GLY A 275 -2.79 8.23 -19.46
C GLY A 275 -3.79 9.35 -19.18
N ILE A 276 -4.92 9.05 -18.53
CA ILE A 276 -5.98 10.02 -18.20
C ILE A 276 -5.68 10.73 -16.88
N PHE A 277 -5.32 9.98 -15.84
CA PHE A 277 -5.06 10.51 -14.50
C PHE A 277 -3.71 11.24 -14.39
N GLN A 278 -2.70 10.79 -15.15
CA GLN A 278 -1.35 11.37 -15.21
C GLN A 278 -0.67 11.51 -13.84
N PRO A 279 -0.51 10.41 -13.09
CA PRO A 279 0.11 10.46 -11.76
C PRO A 279 1.57 10.97 -11.84
N THR A 280 2.07 11.55 -10.74
CA THR A 280 3.46 12.00 -10.61
C THR A 280 4.40 10.87 -10.19
N TRP A 281 3.86 9.87 -9.51
CA TRP A 281 4.53 8.63 -9.16
C TRP A 281 3.54 7.47 -9.12
N VAL A 282 4.05 6.24 -9.23
CA VAL A 282 3.24 5.03 -9.17
C VAL A 282 3.81 4.06 -8.14
N PHE A 283 2.91 3.27 -7.56
CA PHE A 283 3.23 2.23 -6.63
C PHE A 283 2.75 0.89 -7.18
N ALA A 284 3.68 -0.07 -7.36
CA ALA A 284 3.37 -1.32 -8.04
C ALA A 284 4.21 -2.49 -7.51
N VAL A 285 3.78 -3.70 -7.82
CA VAL A 285 4.60 -4.91 -7.64
C VAL A 285 5.42 -5.18 -8.92
N PRO A 286 6.54 -5.91 -8.86
CA PRO A 286 7.43 -6.18 -9.99
C PRO A 286 6.73 -6.68 -11.25
N ARG A 287 5.70 -7.52 -11.09
CA ARG A 287 4.92 -8.06 -12.22
C ARG A 287 4.24 -6.97 -13.07
N VAL A 288 3.91 -5.83 -12.49
CA VAL A 288 3.33 -4.70 -13.23
C VAL A 288 4.39 -4.08 -14.14
N PHE A 289 5.61 -3.88 -13.63
CA PHE A 289 6.74 -3.37 -14.42
C PHE A 289 7.12 -4.33 -15.55
N GLU A 290 7.13 -5.63 -15.28
CA GLU A 290 7.31 -6.66 -16.31
C GLU A 290 6.23 -6.57 -17.39
N LYS A 291 4.96 -6.43 -16.99
CA LYS A 291 3.83 -6.28 -17.93
C LYS A 291 3.98 -5.02 -18.79
N VAL A 292 4.38 -3.89 -18.21
CA VAL A 292 4.62 -2.63 -18.94
C VAL A 292 5.76 -2.82 -19.95
N TYR A 293 6.88 -3.42 -19.52
CA TYR A 293 8.01 -3.73 -20.40
C TYR A 293 7.58 -4.64 -21.57
N ASN A 294 6.95 -5.77 -21.25
CA ASN A 294 6.53 -6.77 -22.25
C ASN A 294 5.47 -6.22 -23.21
N THR A 295 4.56 -5.36 -22.72
CA THR A 295 3.56 -4.70 -23.55
C THR A 295 4.22 -3.71 -24.51
N ALA A 296 5.18 -2.91 -24.04
CA ALA A 296 5.93 -1.98 -24.88
C ALA A 296 6.77 -2.74 -25.94
N GLN A 297 7.40 -3.83 -25.56
CA GLN A 297 8.15 -4.71 -26.43
C GLN A 297 7.23 -5.40 -27.46
N GLY A 298 6.04 -5.88 -27.05
CA GLY A 298 5.06 -6.49 -27.95
C GLY A 298 4.48 -5.51 -28.97
N LYS A 299 4.25 -4.25 -28.58
CA LYS A 299 3.83 -3.17 -29.50
C LYS A 299 4.87 -2.83 -30.55
N ALA A 300 6.16 -3.10 -30.31
CA ALA A 300 7.22 -3.00 -31.31
C ALA A 300 7.10 -4.09 -32.40
N GLY A 301 6.30 -5.12 -32.17
CA GLY A 301 6.06 -6.19 -33.14
C GLY A 301 7.31 -7.02 -33.45
N GLU A 302 7.50 -7.38 -34.72
CA GLU A 302 8.65 -8.13 -35.22
C GLU A 302 9.54 -7.26 -36.14
N GLY A 303 10.74 -7.73 -36.43
CA GLY A 303 11.67 -7.09 -37.39
C GLY A 303 12.41 -5.88 -36.83
N LEU A 304 12.49 -4.79 -37.65
CA LEU A 304 13.31 -3.64 -37.33
C LEU A 304 12.87 -2.89 -36.06
N GLN A 305 11.58 -2.73 -35.85
CA GLN A 305 11.07 -2.02 -34.67
C GLN A 305 11.40 -2.76 -33.37
N ARG A 306 11.30 -4.10 -33.39
CA ARG A 306 11.70 -4.94 -32.27
C ARG A 306 13.19 -4.81 -31.97
N THR A 307 14.03 -4.83 -33.03
CA THR A 307 15.48 -4.62 -32.88
C THR A 307 15.79 -3.25 -32.29
N ILE A 308 15.07 -2.20 -32.71
CA ILE A 308 15.19 -0.85 -32.14
C ILE A 308 14.85 -0.82 -30.67
N PHE A 309 13.73 -1.46 -30.27
CA PHE A 309 13.32 -1.55 -28.86
C PHE A 309 14.35 -2.29 -28.00
N ASP A 310 14.80 -3.46 -28.46
CA ASP A 310 15.76 -4.29 -27.70
C ASP A 310 17.11 -3.55 -27.52
N ARG A 311 17.61 -2.88 -28.57
CA ARG A 311 18.81 -2.02 -28.47
C ARG A 311 18.60 -0.82 -27.55
N ALA A 312 17.41 -0.22 -27.58
CA ALA A 312 17.06 0.87 -26.66
C ALA A 312 17.04 0.38 -25.22
N ALA A 313 16.48 -0.81 -24.95
CA ALA A 313 16.44 -1.40 -23.62
C ALA A 313 17.84 -1.67 -23.07
N ASP A 314 18.73 -2.26 -23.89
CA ASP A 314 20.13 -2.51 -23.51
C ASP A 314 20.87 -1.20 -23.23
N LEU A 315 20.67 -0.17 -24.06
CA LEU A 315 21.29 1.12 -23.89
C LEU A 315 20.76 1.87 -22.65
N ALA A 316 19.47 1.78 -22.33
CA ALA A 316 18.91 2.33 -21.11
C ALA A 316 19.59 1.73 -19.89
N ALA A 317 19.70 0.39 -19.85
CA ALA A 317 20.35 -0.30 -18.74
C ALA A 317 21.85 0.06 -18.64
N GLN A 318 22.54 0.20 -19.78
CA GLN A 318 23.92 0.65 -19.82
C GLN A 318 24.07 2.09 -19.31
N TYR A 319 23.22 3.02 -19.78
CA TYR A 319 23.21 4.41 -19.34
C TYR A 319 23.01 4.52 -17.82
N SER A 320 22.07 3.75 -17.29
CA SER A 320 21.81 3.67 -15.85
C SER A 320 23.03 3.19 -15.05
N ARG A 321 23.71 2.12 -15.50
CA ARG A 321 24.92 1.61 -14.84
C ARG A 321 26.09 2.60 -14.92
N GLU A 322 26.31 3.22 -16.08
CA GLU A 322 27.35 4.24 -16.25
C GLU A 322 27.07 5.48 -15.38
N SER A 323 25.77 5.86 -15.23
CA SER A 323 25.34 6.96 -14.35
C SER A 323 25.60 6.64 -12.88
N ALA A 324 25.26 5.44 -12.44
CA ALA A 324 25.52 4.97 -11.07
C ALA A 324 27.04 4.91 -10.74
N ALA A 325 27.87 4.63 -11.76
CA ALA A 325 29.34 4.68 -11.65
C ALA A 325 29.92 6.11 -11.73
N GLY A 326 29.08 7.14 -11.82
CA GLY A 326 29.48 8.55 -11.87
C GLY A 326 30.08 9.01 -13.20
N LYS A 327 30.14 8.16 -14.24
CA LYS A 327 30.77 8.52 -15.53
C LYS A 327 30.02 7.89 -16.70
N VAL A 328 29.21 8.70 -17.38
CA VAL A 328 28.53 8.30 -18.63
C VAL A 328 29.37 8.68 -19.85
N ARG A 329 29.66 7.71 -20.71
CA ARG A 329 30.41 7.95 -21.97
C ARG A 329 29.63 8.89 -22.90
N TRP A 330 30.31 9.75 -23.60
CA TRP A 330 29.67 10.71 -24.51
C TRP A 330 28.89 10.03 -25.64
N THR A 331 29.36 8.89 -26.14
CA THR A 331 28.66 8.07 -27.15
C THR A 331 27.34 7.54 -26.60
N THR A 332 27.35 7.03 -25.36
CA THR A 332 26.15 6.57 -24.66
C THR A 332 25.13 7.71 -24.47
N LYS A 333 25.58 8.92 -24.11
CA LYS A 333 24.71 10.10 -24.00
C LYS A 333 24.01 10.47 -25.30
N ILE A 334 24.74 10.46 -26.45
CA ILE A 334 24.16 10.78 -27.76
C ILE A 334 23.13 9.72 -28.15
N GLN A 335 23.49 8.44 -28.07
CA GLN A 335 22.60 7.35 -28.42
C GLN A 335 21.36 7.37 -27.52
N HIS A 336 21.53 7.61 -26.21
CA HIS A 336 20.42 7.72 -25.26
C HIS A 336 19.41 8.81 -25.66
N ARG A 337 19.87 10.00 -26.11
CA ARG A 337 18.99 11.07 -26.60
C ARG A 337 18.19 10.67 -27.84
N ILE A 338 18.79 9.86 -28.72
CA ILE A 338 18.10 9.35 -29.92
C ILE A 338 17.00 8.38 -29.52
N TYR A 339 17.33 7.40 -28.65
CA TYR A 339 16.36 6.42 -28.18
C TYR A 339 15.32 7.01 -27.22
N ASP A 340 15.64 8.12 -26.56
CA ASP A 340 14.65 8.84 -25.74
C ASP A 340 13.45 9.26 -26.59
N ARG A 341 13.69 9.87 -27.75
CA ARG A 341 12.62 10.28 -28.67
C ARG A 341 11.88 9.12 -29.32
N LEU A 342 12.61 8.05 -29.63
CA LEU A 342 12.04 6.90 -30.37
C LEU A 342 11.27 5.94 -29.46
N VAL A 343 11.74 5.72 -28.22
CA VAL A 343 11.28 4.66 -27.32
C VAL A 343 10.90 5.17 -25.93
N TYR A 344 11.83 5.84 -25.19
CA TYR A 344 11.61 6.11 -23.77
C TYR A 344 10.51 7.15 -23.53
N ALA A 345 10.39 8.17 -24.37
CA ALA A 345 9.30 9.13 -24.28
C ALA A 345 7.91 8.47 -24.43
N LYS A 346 7.81 7.45 -25.31
CA LYS A 346 6.56 6.68 -25.48
C LYS A 346 6.27 5.79 -24.27
N LEU A 347 7.31 5.22 -23.65
CA LEU A 347 7.17 4.45 -22.43
C LEU A 347 6.67 5.34 -21.28
N ARG A 348 7.30 6.52 -21.09
CA ARG A 348 6.85 7.48 -20.07
C ARG A 348 5.43 7.97 -20.33
N ALA A 349 5.07 8.23 -21.59
CA ALA A 349 3.70 8.59 -21.97
C ALA A 349 2.67 7.49 -21.60
N ALA A 350 3.05 6.21 -21.75
CA ALA A 350 2.21 5.09 -21.36
C ALA A 350 2.01 4.99 -19.82
N LEU A 351 2.92 5.57 -19.05
CA LEU A 351 2.83 5.72 -17.60
C LEU A 351 2.15 7.05 -17.18
N GLY A 352 1.54 7.78 -18.11
CA GLY A 352 0.87 9.05 -17.85
C GLY A 352 1.70 10.31 -18.16
N GLY A 353 2.98 10.16 -18.52
CA GLY A 353 3.87 11.26 -18.93
C GLY A 353 4.55 12.00 -17.78
N ASN A 354 3.95 12.03 -16.59
CA ASN A 354 4.44 12.78 -15.43
C ASN A 354 5.19 11.92 -14.39
N VAL A 355 5.16 10.59 -14.55
CA VAL A 355 5.81 9.67 -13.60
C VAL A 355 7.33 9.82 -13.64
N ARG A 356 7.92 10.27 -12.54
CA ARG A 356 9.37 10.37 -12.32
C ARG A 356 9.90 9.26 -11.44
N PHE A 357 9.11 8.83 -10.47
CA PHE A 357 9.44 7.79 -9.51
C PHE A 357 8.39 6.69 -9.53
N ALA A 358 8.83 5.50 -9.21
CA ALA A 358 7.94 4.40 -8.93
C ALA A 358 8.44 3.66 -7.69
N ILE A 359 7.52 3.18 -6.84
CA ILE A 359 7.85 2.33 -5.69
C ILE A 359 7.52 0.89 -6.07
N SER A 360 8.43 -0.03 -5.77
CA SER A 360 8.25 -1.47 -5.99
C SER A 360 8.45 -2.25 -4.70
N GLY A 361 7.50 -3.09 -4.36
CA GLY A 361 7.56 -3.95 -3.16
C GLY A 361 6.88 -5.29 -3.36
N GLY A 362 6.93 -6.14 -2.34
CA GLY A 362 6.28 -7.45 -2.32
C GLY A 362 7.03 -8.58 -3.04
N ALA A 363 8.00 -8.27 -3.90
CA ALA A 363 8.91 -9.22 -4.54
C ALA A 363 10.12 -8.49 -5.16
N PRO A 364 11.24 -9.17 -5.47
CA PRO A 364 12.37 -8.55 -6.15
C PRO A 364 12.04 -8.10 -7.58
N LEU A 365 12.36 -6.85 -7.94
CA LEU A 365 12.21 -6.34 -9.32
C LEU A 365 13.30 -6.91 -10.25
N GLY A 366 14.47 -7.10 -9.70
CA GLY A 366 15.65 -7.54 -10.45
C GLY A 366 16.39 -6.40 -11.17
N GLU A 367 17.72 -6.50 -11.18
CA GLU A 367 18.60 -5.46 -11.71
C GLU A 367 18.30 -5.06 -13.17
N ARG A 368 17.91 -6.01 -14.01
CA ARG A 368 17.65 -5.76 -15.43
C ARG A 368 16.53 -4.75 -15.62
N LEU A 369 15.39 -4.95 -14.95
CA LEU A 369 14.26 -4.03 -15.07
C LEU A 369 14.53 -2.72 -14.31
N GLY A 370 15.14 -2.77 -13.14
CA GLY A 370 15.53 -1.58 -12.39
C GLY A 370 16.42 -0.65 -13.23
N HIS A 371 17.48 -1.18 -13.86
CA HIS A 371 18.35 -0.40 -14.75
C HIS A 371 17.65 0.07 -16.03
N PHE A 372 16.76 -0.75 -16.60
CA PHE A 372 15.99 -0.35 -17.77
C PHE A 372 15.10 0.85 -17.49
N PHE A 373 14.26 0.78 -16.45
CA PHE A 373 13.33 1.86 -16.10
C PHE A 373 14.08 3.13 -15.68
N ASN A 374 15.12 3.00 -14.85
CA ASN A 374 15.95 4.15 -14.48
C ASN A 374 16.59 4.81 -15.71
N GLY A 375 17.16 4.04 -16.62
CA GLY A 375 17.72 4.57 -17.87
C GLY A 375 16.67 5.12 -18.82
N ALA A 376 15.41 4.67 -18.74
CA ALA A 376 14.28 5.22 -19.49
C ALA A 376 13.67 6.48 -18.85
N GLY A 377 14.20 6.92 -17.69
CA GLY A 377 13.78 8.13 -16.99
C GLY A 377 12.68 7.93 -15.96
N VAL A 378 12.49 6.71 -15.47
CA VAL A 378 11.59 6.38 -14.35
C VAL A 378 12.41 5.61 -13.30
N LEU A 379 12.78 6.29 -12.21
CA LEU A 379 13.51 5.64 -11.12
C LEU A 379 12.57 4.76 -10.31
N VAL A 380 12.85 3.44 -10.29
CA VAL A 380 12.09 2.48 -9.46
C VAL A 380 12.83 2.26 -8.15
N LEU A 381 12.17 2.61 -7.05
CA LEU A 381 12.67 2.50 -5.69
C LEU A 381 12.12 1.19 -5.08
N GLU A 382 12.98 0.21 -4.85
CA GLU A 382 12.58 -1.05 -4.22
C GLU A 382 12.59 -0.91 -2.70
N GLY A 383 11.61 -1.54 -2.05
CA GLY A 383 11.55 -1.71 -0.61
C GLY A 383 11.28 -3.17 -0.22
N TYR A 384 11.60 -3.52 1.02
CA TYR A 384 11.38 -4.83 1.60
C TYR A 384 10.67 -4.71 2.93
N GLY A 385 9.74 -5.62 3.17
CA GLY A 385 9.02 -5.79 4.41
C GLY A 385 7.95 -6.86 4.29
N LEU A 386 7.23 -7.05 5.37
CA LEU A 386 6.23 -8.09 5.56
C LEU A 386 4.92 -7.46 6.04
N THR A 387 3.86 -8.23 6.16
CA THR A 387 2.65 -7.77 6.85
C THR A 387 2.95 -7.52 8.32
N GLU A 388 3.75 -8.38 8.90
CA GLU A 388 4.22 -8.32 10.30
C GLU A 388 5.14 -7.12 10.58
N THR A 389 5.66 -6.45 9.54
CA THR A 389 6.39 -5.17 9.64
C THR A 389 5.59 -3.98 9.16
N THR A 390 4.28 -4.05 9.18
CA THR A 390 3.35 -2.97 8.74
C THR A 390 3.65 -2.43 7.33
N ALA A 391 4.43 -3.06 6.54
CA ALA A 391 4.83 -2.96 5.14
C ALA A 391 6.35 -2.86 4.95
N ALA A 392 7.01 -1.70 5.20
CA ALA A 392 8.39 -1.50 4.83
C ALA A 392 9.34 -1.51 6.04
N ALA A 393 10.30 -2.41 6.05
CA ALA A 393 11.44 -2.35 6.97
C ALA A 393 12.64 -1.65 6.34
N THR A 394 12.77 -1.73 5.00
CA THR A 394 13.82 -1.05 4.23
C THR A 394 13.26 -0.43 2.97
N VAL A 395 13.87 0.65 2.50
CA VAL A 395 13.48 1.33 1.26
C VAL A 395 14.64 2.05 0.60
N ASN A 396 14.75 1.96 -0.74
CA ASN A 396 15.56 2.87 -1.53
C ASN A 396 14.86 4.24 -1.61
N THR A 397 15.64 5.31 -1.61
CA THR A 397 15.13 6.68 -1.70
C THR A 397 15.71 7.39 -2.93
N PRO A 398 15.11 8.49 -3.41
CA PRO A 398 15.63 9.21 -4.57
C PRO A 398 17.10 9.63 -4.44
N ASP A 399 17.53 10.01 -3.24
CA ASP A 399 18.88 10.49 -2.94
C ASP A 399 19.86 9.38 -2.55
N ASP A 400 19.36 8.22 -2.12
CA ASP A 400 20.17 7.10 -1.66
C ASP A 400 19.55 5.78 -2.12
N PHE A 401 19.87 5.38 -3.34
CA PHE A 401 19.40 4.14 -3.93
C PHE A 401 20.51 3.32 -4.56
N ARG A 402 20.30 2.01 -4.53
CA ARG A 402 21.14 1.06 -5.26
C ARG A 402 20.27 0.02 -5.93
N ILE A 403 20.25 0.03 -7.26
CA ILE A 403 19.47 -0.93 -8.05
C ILE A 403 19.96 -2.35 -7.75
N GLY A 404 19.02 -3.29 -7.59
CA GLY A 404 19.30 -4.67 -7.17
C GLY A 404 19.42 -4.85 -5.66
N THR A 405 19.09 -3.81 -4.87
CA THR A 405 18.95 -3.88 -3.41
C THR A 405 17.62 -3.31 -2.97
N VAL A 406 17.21 -3.64 -1.75
CA VAL A 406 15.96 -3.14 -1.13
C VAL A 406 16.17 -1.87 -0.30
N GLY A 407 17.34 -1.23 -0.44
CA GLY A 407 17.67 0.01 0.27
C GLY A 407 18.16 -0.22 1.71
N LYS A 408 18.11 0.86 2.48
CA LYS A 408 18.50 0.89 3.90
C LYS A 408 17.27 0.74 4.78
N PRO A 409 17.44 0.37 6.06
CA PRO A 409 16.35 0.42 7.02
C PRO A 409 15.69 1.80 7.05
N ILE A 410 14.37 1.83 7.24
CA ILE A 410 13.65 3.08 7.48
C ILE A 410 14.08 3.66 8.83
N PRO A 411 13.97 4.98 9.05
CA PRO A 411 14.38 5.58 10.32
C PRO A 411 13.70 4.90 11.52
N GLY A 412 14.49 4.58 12.55
CA GLY A 412 14.02 3.88 13.75
C GLY A 412 13.92 2.36 13.60
N ALA A 413 14.17 1.80 12.40
CA ALA A 413 14.23 0.35 12.20
C ALA A 413 15.65 -0.22 12.35
N SER A 414 15.69 -1.44 12.84
CA SER A 414 16.92 -2.24 12.94
C SER A 414 16.79 -3.51 12.10
N VAL A 415 17.88 -3.89 11.45
CA VAL A 415 18.01 -5.13 10.69
C VAL A 415 19.21 -5.90 11.23
N LYS A 416 19.03 -7.18 11.50
CA LYS A 416 20.08 -8.09 11.94
C LYS A 416 20.06 -9.35 11.07
N ILE A 417 21.23 -9.89 10.79
CA ILE A 417 21.36 -11.17 10.10
C ILE A 417 21.83 -12.19 11.13
N ALA A 418 21.00 -13.18 11.40
CA ALA A 418 21.33 -14.29 12.28
C ALA A 418 22.40 -15.21 11.67
N ASP A 419 23.00 -16.09 12.49
CA ASP A 419 24.10 -16.97 12.07
C ASP A 419 23.73 -17.92 10.94
N ASP A 420 22.48 -18.33 10.85
CA ASP A 420 21.92 -19.18 9.79
C ASP A 420 21.53 -18.39 8.52
N GLY A 421 21.56 -17.04 8.58
CA GLY A 421 21.27 -16.14 7.50
C GLY A 421 19.82 -15.60 7.52
N GLU A 422 19.03 -15.88 8.54
CA GLU A 422 17.72 -15.29 8.75
C GLU A 422 17.80 -13.77 8.94
N ILE A 423 16.84 -13.05 8.38
CA ILE A 423 16.75 -11.60 8.54
C ILE A 423 15.83 -11.32 9.73
N LEU A 424 16.38 -10.70 10.75
CA LEU A 424 15.61 -10.23 11.92
C LEU A 424 15.37 -8.74 11.82
N LEU A 425 14.16 -8.30 12.16
CA LEU A 425 13.70 -6.92 12.05
C LEU A 425 13.18 -6.41 13.39
N LYS A 426 13.44 -5.13 13.72
CA LYS A 426 12.96 -4.50 14.95
C LYS A 426 12.65 -3.03 14.70
N GLY A 427 11.61 -2.51 15.34
CA GLY A 427 11.18 -1.10 15.28
C GLY A 427 9.69 -0.94 15.57
N GLY A 428 9.21 0.28 15.56
CA GLY A 428 7.79 0.56 15.82
C GLY A 428 6.83 0.10 14.71
N MET A 429 7.36 -0.38 13.59
CA MET A 429 6.58 -1.00 12.52
C MET A 429 6.22 -2.47 12.82
N ILE A 430 6.83 -3.09 13.84
CA ILE A 430 6.55 -4.50 14.15
C ILE A 430 5.14 -4.61 14.72
N PHE A 431 4.36 -5.54 14.20
CA PHE A 431 2.98 -5.81 14.59
C PHE A 431 2.86 -6.29 16.06
N GLU A 432 1.66 -6.22 16.63
CA GLU A 432 1.44 -6.68 18.00
C GLU A 432 1.45 -8.21 18.14
N GLY A 433 1.22 -8.93 17.03
CA GLY A 433 1.15 -10.38 17.00
C GLY A 433 0.02 -10.87 16.10
N TYR A 434 -0.22 -12.16 16.14
CA TYR A 434 -1.33 -12.79 15.42
C TYR A 434 -2.59 -12.85 16.28
N TRP A 435 -3.71 -12.45 15.70
CA TRP A 435 -5.01 -12.41 16.35
C TRP A 435 -5.37 -13.76 16.97
N GLN A 436 -5.64 -13.77 18.28
CA GLN A 436 -6.01 -14.97 19.05
C GLN A 436 -5.05 -16.17 18.86
N ASN A 437 -3.76 -15.92 18.56
CA ASN A 437 -2.78 -16.97 18.31
C ASN A 437 -1.43 -16.65 19.00
N GLU A 438 -1.43 -16.83 20.32
CA GLU A 438 -0.25 -16.56 21.16
C GLU A 438 0.95 -17.46 20.83
N GLU A 439 0.69 -18.74 20.45
CA GLU A 439 1.74 -19.68 20.08
C GLU A 439 2.50 -19.20 18.84
N ALA A 440 1.80 -18.89 17.75
CA ALA A 440 2.42 -18.35 16.55
C ALA A 440 3.08 -16.98 16.77
N THR A 441 2.52 -16.15 17.65
CA THR A 441 3.12 -14.88 18.03
C THR A 441 4.46 -15.07 18.74
N ALA A 442 4.52 -15.98 19.72
CA ALA A 442 5.74 -16.28 20.45
C ALA A 442 6.82 -16.96 19.61
N GLU A 443 6.43 -17.73 18.57
CA GLU A 443 7.37 -18.30 17.60
C GLU A 443 7.96 -17.23 16.66
N THR A 444 7.20 -16.18 16.39
CA THR A 444 7.55 -15.14 15.40
C THR A 444 8.27 -13.95 16.03
N LEU A 445 7.82 -13.51 17.21
CA LEU A 445 8.45 -12.43 17.98
C LEU A 445 9.45 -13.01 18.98
N VAL A 446 10.73 -12.82 18.71
CA VAL A 446 11.81 -13.41 19.50
C VAL A 446 12.60 -12.38 20.32
N GLY A 447 13.04 -12.78 21.51
CA GLY A 447 13.86 -11.96 22.39
C GLY A 447 13.24 -10.59 22.73
N ASP A 448 14.03 -9.52 22.57
CA ASP A 448 13.61 -8.15 22.92
C ASP A 448 12.81 -7.45 21.81
N GLY A 449 11.85 -8.12 21.17
CA GLY A 449 10.99 -7.55 20.12
C GLY A 449 11.59 -7.58 18.71
N TRP A 450 12.39 -8.58 18.41
CA TRP A 450 12.79 -8.94 17.05
C TRP A 450 11.74 -9.85 16.39
N LEU A 451 11.45 -9.54 15.13
CA LEU A 451 10.65 -10.35 14.23
C LEU A 451 11.58 -11.17 13.36
#